data_141d253bdfa2ad6afe51218b13abeb3b
#
_entry.id   141d253bdfa2ad6afe51218b13abeb3b
#
_cell.length_a   1.000
_cell.length_b   1.000
_cell.length_c   1.000
_cell.angle_alpha   90.00
_cell.angle_beta   90.00
_cell.angle_gamma   90.00
#
_symmetry.space_group_name_H-M   'P 1'
#
loop_
_entity.id
_entity.type
_entity.pdbx_description
1 polymer ?
#
loop_
_entity_poly.entity_id
_entity_poly.type
_entity_poly.pdbx_seq_one_letter_code
_entity_poly.pdbx_strand_id
1 'polypeptide(L)'
;MQQRDAADQAPGNLFVLSLTRVTQVDRDPDWVFRRLHDPETLLACVPGGSLTRVIDAERFEGRIVVGAGPFKFGYDGDGRITESDPAARTASLRLHGLDVRHVPDVRIRMSMAVHGHSSGSEVQMSFWVTVVDRTGLLNRGWVDPIANDLLDRTVRRIKQELEGTTGDRPA
;
A
#
# COMPACT_ATOMS: atom_id res chain seq x y z
N MET A 1 -27.21 -11.31 -41.40
CA MET A 1 -25.88 -11.91 -41.43
C MET A 1 -25.02 -11.25 -40.38
N GLN A 2 -24.76 -11.99 -39.33
CA GLN A 2 -23.74 -11.82 -38.25
C GLN A 2 -23.75 -10.52 -37.44
N GLN A 3 -24.67 -10.46 -36.51
CA GLN A 3 -24.49 -9.83 -35.24
C GLN A 3 -24.14 -10.93 -34.24
N ARG A 4 -22.90 -11.24 -34.12
CA ARG A 4 -22.29 -11.95 -32.98
C ARG A 4 -21.07 -11.15 -32.60
N ASP A 5 -21.08 -10.70 -31.34
CA ASP A 5 -19.94 -10.39 -30.47
C ASP A 5 -20.14 -9.11 -29.65
N ALA A 6 -21.30 -9.00 -29.01
CA ALA A 6 -21.48 -8.01 -27.96
C ALA A 6 -22.07 -8.62 -26.67
N ALA A 7 -21.85 -9.91 -26.44
CA ALA A 7 -22.46 -10.61 -25.31
C ALA A 7 -21.47 -11.54 -24.63
N ASP A 8 -20.29 -11.06 -24.25
CA ASP A 8 -19.45 -11.79 -23.29
C ASP A 8 -18.46 -10.87 -22.55
N GLN A 9 -18.95 -9.75 -22.06
CA GLN A 9 -18.30 -9.06 -20.96
C GLN A 9 -19.27 -9.14 -19.79
N ALA A 10 -19.12 -10.19 -18.99
CA ALA A 10 -19.70 -10.18 -17.65
C ALA A 10 -19.27 -8.88 -16.97
N PRO A 11 -20.22 -8.11 -16.39
CA PRO A 11 -19.87 -6.87 -15.71
C PRO A 11 -18.92 -7.21 -14.56
N GLY A 12 -17.65 -6.82 -14.70
CA GLY A 12 -16.68 -6.99 -13.65
C GLY A 12 -17.12 -6.24 -12.39
N ASN A 13 -16.86 -6.81 -11.22
CA ASN A 13 -17.15 -6.15 -9.96
C ASN A 13 -16.11 -5.05 -9.70
N LEU A 14 -16.58 -3.86 -9.36
CA LEU A 14 -15.76 -2.74 -8.94
C LEU A 14 -15.89 -2.54 -7.42
N PHE A 15 -14.77 -2.59 -6.72
CA PHE A 15 -14.70 -2.27 -5.29
C PHE A 15 -13.88 -1.01 -5.10
N VAL A 16 -14.42 -0.08 -4.32
CA VAL A 16 -13.72 1.14 -3.90
C VAL A 16 -13.75 1.19 -2.39
N LEU A 17 -12.57 1.30 -1.78
CA LEU A 17 -12.40 1.39 -0.34
C LEU A 17 -11.62 2.65 0.00
N SER A 18 -12.00 3.30 1.10
CA SER A 18 -11.25 4.38 1.72
C SER A 18 -10.95 3.99 3.15
N LEU A 19 -9.68 3.89 3.48
CA LEU A 19 -9.20 3.40 4.78
C LEU A 19 -8.18 4.38 5.35
N THR A 20 -8.30 4.70 6.64
CA THR A 20 -7.33 5.54 7.33
C THR A 20 -6.84 4.83 8.59
N ARG A 21 -5.56 4.94 8.85
CA ARG A 21 -4.91 4.43 10.08
C ARG A 21 -3.97 5.47 10.66
N VAL A 22 -3.89 5.45 11.96
CA VAL A 22 -2.99 6.30 12.74
C VAL A 22 -2.18 5.41 13.68
N THR A 23 -0.88 5.64 13.76
CA THR A 23 -0.01 4.96 14.73
C THR A 23 0.96 5.95 15.35
N GLN A 24 1.35 5.69 16.59
CA GLN A 24 2.37 6.46 17.28
C GLN A 24 3.69 5.69 17.28
N VAL A 25 4.77 6.42 17.05
CA VAL A 25 6.14 5.91 16.98
C VAL A 25 7.02 6.76 17.89
N ASP A 26 7.77 6.10 18.79
CA ASP A 26 8.69 6.78 19.71
C ASP A 26 10.02 7.12 19.01
N ARG A 27 9.93 8.02 18.02
CA ARG A 27 11.04 8.51 17.20
C ARG A 27 10.77 9.92 16.72
N ASP A 28 11.85 10.64 16.39
CA ASP A 28 11.80 11.98 15.80
C ASP A 28 11.00 12.01 14.49
N PRO A 29 10.10 13.00 14.28
CA PRO A 29 9.21 13.03 13.13
C PRO A 29 9.94 13.21 11.78
N ASP A 30 11.05 13.94 11.72
CA ASP A 30 11.81 14.07 10.48
C ASP A 30 12.53 12.77 10.12
N TRP A 31 13.02 12.06 11.12
CA TRP A 31 13.61 10.74 10.92
C TRP A 31 12.56 9.73 10.45
N VAL A 32 11.38 9.70 11.08
CA VAL A 32 10.25 8.82 10.70
C VAL A 32 9.82 9.09 9.28
N PHE A 33 9.65 10.36 8.90
CA PHE A 33 9.28 10.73 7.55
C PHE A 33 10.30 10.23 6.52
N ARG A 34 11.60 10.48 6.74
CA ARG A 34 12.66 10.01 5.84
C ARG A 34 12.67 8.49 5.67
N ARG A 35 12.46 7.75 6.76
CA ARG A 35 12.42 6.27 6.71
C ARG A 35 11.23 5.76 5.93
N LEU A 36 10.05 6.32 6.14
CA LEU A 36 8.83 5.91 5.43
C LEU A 36 8.75 6.43 4.00
N HIS A 37 9.52 7.46 3.66
CA HIS A 37 9.66 7.95 2.30
C HIS A 37 10.55 7.05 1.43
N ASP A 38 11.34 6.19 2.05
CA ASP A 38 12.16 5.19 1.36
C ASP A 38 11.31 3.99 0.92
N PRO A 39 11.24 3.68 -0.40
CA PRO A 39 10.43 2.59 -0.91
C PRO A 39 10.78 1.20 -0.35
N GLU A 40 12.06 0.95 -0.05
CA GLU A 40 12.50 -0.31 0.52
C GLU A 40 11.92 -0.51 1.93
N THR A 41 12.05 0.50 2.78
CA THR A 41 11.47 0.51 4.13
C THR A 41 9.94 0.38 4.08
N LEU A 42 9.29 1.15 3.20
CA LEU A 42 7.84 1.14 3.08
C LEU A 42 7.31 -0.24 2.65
N LEU A 43 7.89 -0.83 1.61
CA LEU A 43 7.46 -2.15 1.12
C LEU A 43 7.81 -3.29 2.09
N ALA A 44 8.89 -3.18 2.84
CA ALA A 44 9.22 -4.14 3.90
C ALA A 44 8.17 -4.16 5.02
N CYS A 45 7.49 -3.05 5.26
CA CYS A 45 6.39 -2.96 6.22
C CYS A 45 5.08 -3.59 5.71
N VAL A 46 4.90 -3.74 4.40
CA VAL A 46 3.71 -4.39 3.84
C VAL A 46 3.86 -5.90 3.95
N PRO A 47 2.92 -6.62 4.59
CA PRO A 47 2.96 -8.08 4.65
C PRO A 47 3.00 -8.71 3.25
N GLY A 48 4.02 -9.53 2.99
CA GLY A 48 4.23 -10.12 1.66
C GLY A 48 4.77 -9.16 0.61
N GLY A 49 5.11 -7.93 1.01
CA GLY A 49 5.70 -6.91 0.13
C GLY A 49 7.21 -7.07 -0.01
N SER A 50 7.72 -6.80 -1.18
CA SER A 50 9.16 -6.74 -1.48
C SER A 50 9.45 -5.77 -2.61
N LEU A 51 10.55 -5.04 -2.48
CA LEU A 51 11.07 -4.19 -3.55
C LEU A 51 11.79 -5.06 -4.57
N THR A 52 11.48 -4.90 -5.86
CA THR A 52 12.16 -5.61 -6.94
C THR A 52 13.12 -4.74 -7.71
N ARG A 53 12.80 -3.45 -7.89
CA ARG A 53 13.67 -2.50 -8.58
C ARG A 53 13.39 -1.06 -8.19
N VAL A 54 14.43 -0.27 -7.99
CA VAL A 54 14.36 1.19 -7.93
C VAL A 54 14.67 1.73 -9.33
N ILE A 55 13.76 2.50 -9.91
CA ILE A 55 13.92 3.10 -11.24
C ILE A 55 14.61 4.46 -11.10
N ASP A 56 14.10 5.30 -10.20
CA ASP A 56 14.66 6.61 -9.83
C ASP A 56 14.16 7.03 -8.44
N ALA A 57 14.37 8.29 -8.09
CA ALA A 57 13.98 8.82 -6.77
C ALA A 57 12.46 8.77 -6.49
N GLU A 58 11.62 8.68 -7.51
CA GLU A 58 10.16 8.70 -7.38
C GLU A 58 9.51 7.38 -7.80
N ARG A 59 10.18 6.56 -8.62
CA ARG A 59 9.60 5.38 -9.24
C ARG A 59 10.31 4.10 -8.82
N PHE A 60 9.53 3.09 -8.51
CA PHE A 60 10.02 1.78 -8.10
C PHE A 60 9.07 0.67 -8.58
N GLU A 61 9.57 -0.54 -8.57
CA GLU A 61 8.79 -1.75 -8.81
C GLU A 61 8.86 -2.65 -7.59
N GLY A 62 7.77 -3.34 -7.33
CA GLY A 62 7.66 -4.24 -6.20
C GLY A 62 6.72 -5.39 -6.46
N ARG A 63 6.71 -6.31 -5.52
CA ARG A 63 5.81 -7.45 -5.51
C ARG A 63 5.11 -7.53 -4.16
N ILE A 64 3.82 -7.83 -4.18
CA ILE A 64 3.02 -8.08 -2.98
C ILE A 64 2.34 -9.43 -3.15
N VAL A 65 2.42 -10.29 -2.13
CA VAL A 65 1.70 -11.56 -2.07
C VAL A 65 0.63 -11.47 -0.99
N VAL A 66 -0.62 -11.54 -1.39
CA VAL A 66 -1.78 -11.48 -0.50
C VAL A 66 -2.42 -12.86 -0.39
N GLY A 67 -2.65 -13.31 0.82
CA GLY A 67 -3.36 -14.55 1.10
C GLY A 67 -4.83 -14.31 1.45
N ALA A 68 -5.72 -15.09 0.84
CA ALA A 68 -7.14 -15.11 1.15
C ALA A 68 -7.59 -16.56 1.35
N GLY A 69 -7.64 -17.03 2.60
CA GLY A 69 -7.92 -18.44 2.91
C GLY A 69 -6.88 -19.36 2.26
N PRO A 70 -7.30 -20.37 1.47
CA PRO A 70 -6.38 -21.27 0.79
C PRO A 70 -5.72 -20.66 -0.45
N PHE A 71 -6.13 -19.46 -0.86
CA PHE A 71 -5.64 -18.80 -2.07
C PHE A 71 -4.54 -17.81 -1.75
N LYS A 72 -3.55 -17.72 -2.64
CA LYS A 72 -2.51 -16.69 -2.63
C LYS A 72 -2.52 -15.97 -3.97
N PHE A 73 -2.52 -14.65 -3.91
CA PHE A 73 -2.44 -13.78 -5.08
C PHE A 73 -1.12 -13.02 -5.04
N GLY A 74 -0.31 -13.17 -6.08
CA GLY A 74 0.91 -12.41 -6.26
C GLY A 74 0.67 -11.26 -7.24
N TYR A 75 1.01 -10.04 -6.83
CA TYR A 75 0.95 -8.85 -7.67
C TYR A 75 2.36 -8.33 -7.87
N ASP A 76 2.81 -8.30 -9.13
CA ASP A 76 3.91 -7.45 -9.53
C ASP A 76 3.34 -6.09 -9.88
N GLY A 77 3.99 -5.01 -9.48
CA GLY A 77 3.44 -3.69 -9.67
C GLY A 77 4.50 -2.60 -9.69
N ASP A 78 4.05 -1.43 -10.12
CA ASP A 78 4.82 -0.20 -10.08
C ASP A 78 4.30 0.73 -8.99
N GLY A 79 5.21 1.48 -8.41
CA GLY A 79 4.95 2.54 -7.46
C GLY A 79 5.56 3.85 -7.90
N ARG A 80 4.84 4.93 -7.62
CA ARG A 80 5.32 6.29 -7.87
C ARG A 80 4.97 7.22 -6.71
N ILE A 81 5.97 7.92 -6.19
CA ILE A 81 5.77 9.06 -5.31
C ILE A 81 5.26 10.22 -6.16
N THR A 82 4.06 10.69 -5.91
CA THR A 82 3.39 11.72 -6.71
C THR A 82 3.53 13.11 -6.12
N GLU A 83 3.68 13.17 -4.80
CA GLU A 83 3.86 14.41 -4.05
C GLU A 83 4.78 14.13 -2.86
N SER A 84 5.63 15.10 -2.52
CA SER A 84 6.48 15.03 -1.33
C SER A 84 6.77 16.44 -0.84
N ASP A 85 6.47 16.69 0.41
CA ASP A 85 6.85 17.92 1.13
C ASP A 85 7.58 17.53 2.43
N PRO A 86 8.92 17.52 2.42
CA PRO A 86 9.70 17.20 3.62
C PRO A 86 9.51 18.20 4.77
N ALA A 87 9.24 19.47 4.48
CA ALA A 87 9.02 20.47 5.52
C ALA A 87 7.70 20.25 6.26
N ALA A 88 6.65 19.90 5.51
CA ALA A 88 5.35 19.52 6.09
C ALA A 88 5.31 18.04 6.53
N ARG A 89 6.30 17.24 6.17
CA ARG A 89 6.36 15.78 6.40
C ARG A 89 5.14 15.05 5.83
N THR A 90 4.78 15.40 4.61
CA THR A 90 3.69 14.76 3.87
C THR A 90 4.19 14.17 2.56
N ALA A 91 3.63 13.05 2.17
CA ALA A 91 3.89 12.42 0.89
C ALA A 91 2.65 11.70 0.37
N SER A 92 2.54 11.63 -0.95
CA SER A 92 1.52 10.83 -1.64
C SER A 92 2.20 9.89 -2.61
N LEU A 93 1.63 8.69 -2.75
CA LEU A 93 2.11 7.73 -3.73
C LEU A 93 0.95 6.99 -4.41
N ARG A 94 1.22 6.47 -5.59
CA ARG A 94 0.33 5.58 -6.33
C ARG A 94 1.02 4.24 -6.52
N LEU A 95 0.24 3.19 -6.31
CA LEU A 95 0.63 1.82 -6.58
C LEU A 95 -0.35 1.22 -7.58
N HIS A 96 0.15 0.50 -8.56
CA HIS A 96 -0.65 -0.21 -9.52
C HIS A 96 -0.14 -1.64 -9.64
N GLY A 97 -1.00 -2.61 -9.32
CA GLY A 97 -0.72 -4.02 -9.58
C GLY A 97 -0.86 -4.30 -11.06
N LEU A 98 0.21 -4.75 -11.68
CA LEU A 98 0.23 -5.14 -13.08
C LEU A 98 -0.53 -6.46 -13.24
N ASP A 99 -1.37 -6.52 -14.27
CA ASP A 99 -2.21 -7.67 -14.59
C ASP A 99 -1.34 -8.90 -14.88
N VAL A 100 -1.27 -9.80 -13.90
CA VAL A 100 -0.86 -11.16 -14.14
C VAL A 100 -2.16 -11.94 -14.36
N ARG A 101 -2.33 -12.53 -15.52
CA ARG A 101 -3.54 -13.23 -16.00
C ARG A 101 -4.36 -13.84 -14.88
N HIS A 102 -5.64 -13.39 -14.78
CA HIS A 102 -6.65 -13.87 -13.82
C HIS A 102 -6.58 -13.31 -12.40
N VAL A 103 -5.87 -12.22 -12.18
CA VAL A 103 -5.87 -11.50 -10.89
C VAL A 103 -6.65 -10.20 -11.05
N PRO A 104 -7.39 -9.76 -10.02
CA PRO A 104 -8.04 -8.46 -10.06
C PRO A 104 -7.03 -7.32 -10.27
N ASP A 105 -7.40 -6.31 -11.07
CA ASP A 105 -6.61 -5.08 -11.20
C ASP A 105 -6.76 -4.27 -9.91
N VAL A 106 -5.64 -3.98 -9.24
CA VAL A 106 -5.61 -3.25 -7.98
C VAL A 106 -4.84 -1.96 -8.14
N ARG A 107 -5.48 -0.85 -7.82
CA ARG A 107 -4.88 0.48 -7.80
C ARG A 107 -5.02 1.08 -6.42
N ILE A 108 -3.92 1.57 -5.88
CA ILE A 108 -3.89 2.18 -4.55
C ILE A 108 -3.33 3.58 -4.69
N ARG A 109 -4.03 4.54 -4.08
CA ARG A 109 -3.50 5.85 -3.78
C ARG A 109 -3.31 5.93 -2.27
N MET A 110 -2.14 6.32 -1.84
CA MET A 110 -1.83 6.50 -0.44
C MET A 110 -1.37 7.93 -0.19
N SER A 111 -1.80 8.51 0.90
CA SER A 111 -1.20 9.70 1.48
C SER A 111 -0.68 9.41 2.88
N MET A 112 0.42 10.05 3.24
CA MET A 112 1.05 9.94 4.54
C MET A 112 1.32 11.34 5.09
N ALA A 113 1.09 11.52 6.40
CA ALA A 113 1.50 12.68 7.16
C ALA A 113 2.14 12.24 8.47
N VAL A 114 3.25 12.89 8.84
CA VAL A 114 3.96 12.62 10.09
C VAL A 114 3.91 13.88 10.96
N HIS A 115 3.29 13.78 12.10
CA HIS A 115 3.15 14.86 13.06
C HIS A 115 4.03 14.61 14.29
N GLY A 116 4.70 15.64 14.78
CA GLY A 116 5.42 15.55 16.04
C GLY A 116 4.47 15.67 17.24
N HIS A 117 4.75 14.95 18.31
CA HIS A 117 4.12 15.15 19.61
C HIS A 117 5.16 14.97 20.75
N SER A 118 4.75 15.17 22.00
CA SER A 118 5.66 15.25 23.15
C SER A 118 6.58 14.04 23.36
N SER A 119 6.21 12.86 22.88
CA SER A 119 7.00 11.62 23.07
C SER A 119 7.44 10.98 21.76
N GLY A 120 7.33 11.68 20.61
CA GLY A 120 7.73 11.12 19.33
C GLY A 120 6.92 11.63 18.16
N SER A 121 6.40 10.72 17.36
CA SER A 121 5.67 11.01 16.13
C SER A 121 4.33 10.29 16.09
N GLU A 122 3.37 10.93 15.43
CA GLU A 122 2.15 10.29 14.95
C GLU A 122 2.20 10.16 13.44
N VAL A 123 2.03 8.96 12.94
CA VAL A 123 1.96 8.66 11.51
C VAL A 123 0.51 8.42 11.13
N GLN A 124 -0.02 9.27 10.27
CA GLN A 124 -1.33 9.10 9.67
C GLN A 124 -1.19 8.64 8.22
N MET A 125 -1.90 7.59 7.86
CA MET A 125 -1.89 7.03 6.51
C MET A 125 -3.33 6.86 6.03
N SER A 126 -3.62 7.37 4.85
CA SER A 126 -4.93 7.22 4.19
C SER A 126 -4.74 6.51 2.86
N PHE A 127 -5.62 5.55 2.59
CA PHE A 127 -5.57 4.70 1.42
C PHE A 127 -6.90 4.74 0.68
N TRP A 128 -6.81 4.91 -0.62
CA TRP A 128 -7.93 4.72 -1.55
C TRP A 128 -7.58 3.55 -2.45
N VAL A 129 -8.31 2.47 -2.28
CA VAL A 129 -8.07 1.21 -2.97
C VAL A 129 -9.20 1.00 -3.98
N THR A 130 -8.83 0.77 -5.22
CA THR A 130 -9.75 0.38 -6.28
C THR A 130 -9.38 -1.01 -6.75
N VAL A 131 -10.35 -1.93 -6.71
CA VAL A 131 -10.19 -3.31 -7.18
C VAL A 131 -11.19 -3.55 -8.30
N VAL A 132 -10.70 -3.90 -9.47
CA VAL A 132 -11.52 -4.29 -10.61
C VAL A 132 -11.41 -5.80 -10.80
N ASP A 133 -12.45 -6.52 -10.42
CA ASP A 133 -12.52 -7.97 -10.58
C ASP A 133 -13.33 -8.33 -11.83
N ARG A 134 -12.66 -8.73 -12.88
CA ARG A 134 -13.29 -9.16 -14.15
C ARG A 134 -13.77 -10.60 -14.11
N THR A 135 -13.39 -11.37 -13.11
CA THR A 135 -13.79 -12.76 -12.94
C THR A 135 -15.16 -12.92 -12.28
N GLY A 136 -15.62 -11.88 -11.56
CA GLY A 136 -16.85 -11.93 -10.78
C GLY A 136 -16.79 -12.81 -9.53
N LEU A 137 -15.60 -13.29 -9.17
CA LEU A 137 -15.41 -14.20 -8.03
C LEU A 137 -15.30 -13.48 -6.70
N LEU A 138 -14.91 -12.20 -6.72
CA LEU A 138 -14.76 -11.40 -5.49
C LEU A 138 -16.10 -10.78 -5.08
N ASN A 139 -16.25 -10.59 -3.77
CA ASN A 139 -17.33 -9.84 -3.16
C ASN A 139 -16.81 -9.01 -1.98
N ARG A 140 -17.61 -8.05 -1.49
CA ARG A 140 -17.21 -7.19 -0.37
C ARG A 140 -16.92 -7.94 0.90
N GLY A 141 -17.60 -9.06 1.16
CA GLY A 141 -17.36 -9.91 2.32
C GLY A 141 -15.94 -10.48 2.35
N TRP A 142 -15.24 -10.51 1.22
CA TRP A 142 -13.85 -10.96 1.11
C TRP A 142 -12.88 -9.78 0.98
N VAL A 143 -13.21 -8.80 0.15
CA VAL A 143 -12.31 -7.68 -0.16
C VAL A 143 -12.10 -6.79 1.07
N ASP A 144 -13.17 -6.41 1.76
CA ASP A 144 -13.09 -5.51 2.89
C ASP A 144 -12.27 -6.08 4.08
N PRO A 145 -12.48 -7.33 4.54
CA PRO A 145 -11.66 -7.91 5.60
C PRO A 145 -10.18 -8.08 5.22
N ILE A 146 -9.89 -8.48 3.98
CA ILE A 146 -8.52 -8.65 3.49
C ILE A 146 -7.79 -7.31 3.47
N ALA A 147 -8.40 -6.27 2.94
CA ALA A 147 -7.82 -4.93 2.88
C ALA A 147 -7.58 -4.37 4.30
N ASN A 148 -8.52 -4.51 5.20
CA ASN A 148 -8.38 -4.06 6.58
C ASN A 148 -7.28 -4.81 7.32
N ASP A 149 -7.22 -6.14 7.22
CA ASP A 149 -6.21 -6.95 7.87
C ASP A 149 -4.80 -6.66 7.34
N LEU A 150 -4.66 -6.51 6.02
CA LEU A 150 -3.40 -6.14 5.39
C LEU A 150 -2.90 -4.79 5.92
N LEU A 151 -3.80 -3.82 6.01
CA LEU A 151 -3.48 -2.48 6.48
C LEU A 151 -3.13 -2.47 7.97
N ASP A 152 -3.88 -3.16 8.81
CA ASP A 152 -3.61 -3.26 10.25
C ASP A 152 -2.24 -3.91 10.51
N ARG A 153 -1.88 -4.92 9.74
CA ARG A 153 -0.56 -5.56 9.82
C ARG A 153 0.55 -4.64 9.31
N THR A 154 0.30 -3.89 8.26
CA THR A 154 1.26 -2.90 7.74
C THR A 154 1.59 -1.86 8.80
N VAL A 155 0.59 -1.28 9.43
CA VAL A 155 0.76 -0.25 10.47
C VAL A 155 1.51 -0.80 11.68
N ARG A 156 1.20 -2.02 12.12
CA ARG A 156 1.96 -2.67 13.21
C ARG A 156 3.43 -2.89 12.84
N ARG A 157 3.73 -3.30 11.60
CA ARG A 157 5.10 -3.47 11.12
C ARG A 157 5.84 -2.16 11.01
N ILE A 158 5.19 -1.08 10.58
CA ILE A 158 5.77 0.27 10.58
C ILE A 158 6.28 0.62 11.99
N LYS A 159 5.43 0.46 13.00
CA LYS A 159 5.82 0.72 14.38
C LYS A 159 7.00 -0.16 14.82
N GLN A 160 6.94 -1.46 14.56
CA GLN A 160 8.00 -2.41 14.91
C GLN A 160 9.33 -2.10 14.20
N GLU A 161 9.29 -1.82 12.90
CA GLU A 161 10.46 -1.49 12.09
C GLU A 161 11.12 -0.21 12.56
N LEU A 162 10.34 0.84 12.78
CA LEU A 162 10.87 2.15 13.19
C LEU A 162 11.35 2.16 14.64
N GLU A 163 10.73 1.45 15.56
CA GLU A 163 11.14 1.37 16.96
C GLU A 163 12.21 0.31 17.19
N GLY A 164 12.26 -0.76 16.39
CA GLY A 164 13.24 -1.85 16.47
C GLY A 164 14.60 -1.52 15.87
N THR A 165 14.72 -0.46 15.09
CA THR A 165 16.00 -0.01 14.50
C THR A 165 16.84 0.67 15.59
N THR A 166 17.58 -0.14 16.36
CA THR A 166 18.54 0.32 17.37
C THR A 166 19.81 0.78 16.67
N GLY A 167 19.90 2.05 16.30
CA GLY A 167 21.11 2.50 15.63
C GLY A 167 21.28 4.00 15.38
N ASP A 168 20.29 4.82 15.66
CA ASP A 168 20.49 6.27 15.51
C ASP A 168 19.68 7.04 16.57
N ARG A 169 20.12 6.89 17.84
CA ARG A 169 19.78 7.90 18.83
C ARG A 169 20.84 8.99 18.68
N PRO A 170 20.47 10.20 18.24
CA PRO A 170 21.39 11.32 18.43
C PRO A 170 21.64 11.47 19.92
N ALA A 171 22.90 11.50 20.24
CA ALA A 171 23.36 11.73 21.59
C ALA A 171 22.94 13.11 22.10
#